data_4444f20f83de97d8ee33919e1add9db8
#
_entry.id   4444f20f83de97d8ee33919e1add9db8
#
_cell.length_a   1.000
_cell.length_b   1.000
_cell.length_c   1.000
_cell.angle_alpha   90.00
_cell.angle_beta   90.00
_cell.angle_gamma   90.00
#
_symmetry.space_group_name_H-M   'P 1'
#
loop_
_entity.id
_entity.type
_entity.pdbx_description
1 polymer ?
#
loop_
_entity_poly.entity_id
_entity_poly.type
_entity_poly.pdbx_seq_one_letter_code
_entity_poly.pdbx_strand_id
1 'polypeptide(L)'
;MRKVIRILVLLAVLAIPVLLGLTWLDHFRETKLPHPTGPYAVGRVTCDWKDPRHTELLAWIWYPAVPTHPSQATSDYLPPSWRSVVEHQRGTLLTHFLTRDLSRVRTHSMGDAKISDQQPSYPVIVMRAGLSGLVTGYTSLAEDLASHGYVVVGFDAPYRTSVVVFPDGRVIERAPQNNLDALDGAEQEQRALELVQAWSANIGFALDQLERLNESDPSGKFLGRLDLQRVGVFGHSLGGATALQFCHDDGRCKAAIDVDGAPLGDIIAESVTQPFMFLLSDHSMEPETETGPIKANIRSIYDRQPGDRRLEIVIRGANHYMFSDDGAMLKSPLLMRVLRMLGLARIDGRRQVAIATHYISTFFDVYLKKAPTSELKNQAGYPEVEYIH
;
A
#
# COMPACT_ATOMS: atom_id res chain seq x y z
N MET A 1 2.40 -48.71 -19.98
CA MET A 1 2.19 -47.31 -20.34
C MET A 1 0.71 -46.90 -20.37
N ARG A 2 -0.16 -47.51 -21.17
CA ARG A 2 -1.62 -47.15 -21.25
C ARG A 2 -2.38 -47.26 -19.94
N LYS A 3 -2.15 -48.29 -19.07
CA LYS A 3 -2.76 -48.41 -17.76
C LYS A 3 -2.35 -47.32 -16.78
N VAL A 4 -1.08 -46.95 -16.75
CA VAL A 4 -0.56 -45.88 -15.90
C VAL A 4 -1.15 -44.51 -16.31
N ILE A 5 -1.24 -44.24 -17.62
CA ILE A 5 -1.86 -43.02 -18.14
C ILE A 5 -3.34 -42.94 -17.73
N ARG A 6 -4.09 -44.06 -17.85
CA ARG A 6 -5.51 -44.12 -17.43
C ARG A 6 -5.68 -43.84 -15.94
N ILE A 7 -4.80 -44.37 -15.09
CA ILE A 7 -4.84 -44.16 -13.65
C ILE A 7 -4.54 -42.69 -13.33
N LEU A 8 -3.52 -42.09 -13.98
CA LEU A 8 -3.18 -40.71 -13.79
C LEU A 8 -4.31 -39.74 -14.25
N VAL A 9 -4.95 -40.06 -15.37
CA VAL A 9 -6.12 -39.29 -15.86
C VAL A 9 -7.28 -39.42 -14.89
N LEU A 10 -7.56 -40.63 -14.37
CA LEU A 10 -8.64 -40.84 -13.39
C LEU A 10 -8.36 -40.07 -12.07
N LEU A 11 -7.12 -40.13 -11.59
CA LEU A 11 -6.71 -39.35 -10.41
C LEU A 11 -6.83 -37.83 -10.63
N ALA A 12 -6.46 -37.34 -11.80
CA ALA A 12 -6.63 -35.93 -12.14
C ALA A 12 -8.11 -35.52 -12.22
N VAL A 13 -8.95 -36.35 -12.85
CA VAL A 13 -10.41 -36.11 -12.96
C VAL A 13 -11.09 -36.07 -11.59
N LEU A 14 -10.59 -36.86 -10.60
CA LEU A 14 -11.10 -36.81 -9.24
C LEU A 14 -10.49 -35.67 -8.41
N ALA A 15 -9.21 -35.37 -8.59
CA ALA A 15 -8.51 -34.34 -7.82
C ALA A 15 -8.94 -32.92 -8.20
N ILE A 16 -9.22 -32.64 -9.48
CA ILE A 16 -9.60 -31.31 -9.94
C ILE A 16 -10.90 -30.81 -9.28
N PRO A 17 -12.03 -31.56 -9.30
CA PRO A 17 -13.26 -31.13 -8.64
C PRO A 17 -13.08 -30.92 -7.12
N VAL A 18 -12.30 -31.78 -6.46
CA VAL A 18 -11.99 -31.63 -5.03
C VAL A 18 -11.21 -30.34 -4.79
N LEU A 19 -10.18 -30.07 -5.58
CA LEU A 19 -9.37 -28.86 -5.47
C LEU A 19 -10.22 -27.60 -5.72
N LEU A 20 -11.07 -27.63 -6.76
CA LEU A 20 -11.99 -26.53 -7.06
C LEU A 20 -13.01 -26.33 -5.91
N GLY A 21 -13.54 -27.40 -5.34
CA GLY A 21 -14.42 -27.32 -4.17
C GLY A 21 -13.72 -26.73 -2.94
N LEU A 22 -12.48 -27.13 -2.68
CA LEU A 22 -11.69 -26.58 -1.57
C LEU A 22 -11.37 -25.10 -1.78
N THR A 23 -11.02 -24.68 -3.00
CA THR A 23 -10.78 -23.27 -3.30
C THR A 23 -12.05 -22.43 -3.22
N TRP A 24 -13.20 -23.00 -3.60
CA TRP A 24 -14.50 -22.38 -3.43
C TRP A 24 -14.84 -22.19 -1.94
N LEU A 25 -14.69 -23.23 -1.12
CA LEU A 25 -14.92 -23.12 0.33
C LEU A 25 -13.95 -22.13 0.99
N ASP A 26 -12.69 -22.08 0.55
CA ASP A 26 -11.69 -21.14 1.06
C ASP A 26 -12.00 -19.68 0.67
N HIS A 27 -12.73 -19.44 -0.43
CA HIS A 27 -13.21 -18.10 -0.79
C HIS A 27 -14.08 -17.50 0.33
N PHE A 28 -14.98 -18.27 0.90
CA PHE A 28 -15.92 -17.83 1.94
C PHE A 28 -15.35 -17.91 3.36
N ARG A 29 -14.10 -18.29 3.53
CA ARG A 29 -13.48 -18.35 4.85
C ARG A 29 -13.16 -16.95 5.36
N GLU A 30 -13.52 -16.66 6.62
CA GLU A 30 -13.10 -15.43 7.29
C GLU A 30 -11.58 -15.30 7.26
N THR A 31 -11.10 -14.11 6.88
CA THR A 31 -9.70 -13.78 6.83
C THR A 31 -9.46 -12.53 7.67
N LYS A 32 -8.57 -12.64 8.65
CA LYS A 32 -8.13 -11.49 9.45
C LYS A 32 -6.86 -10.92 8.84
N LEU A 33 -6.81 -9.61 8.66
CA LEU A 33 -5.58 -8.92 8.32
C LEU A 33 -4.51 -9.12 9.41
N PRO A 34 -3.22 -8.89 9.13
CA PRO A 34 -2.17 -8.87 10.15
C PRO A 34 -2.57 -7.96 11.30
N HIS A 35 -2.30 -8.39 12.54
CA HIS A 35 -2.62 -7.59 13.71
C HIS A 35 -1.65 -6.41 13.82
N PRO A 36 -2.14 -5.18 14.05
CA PRO A 36 -1.27 -4.03 14.32
C PRO A 36 -0.33 -4.27 15.50
N THR A 37 0.92 -3.84 15.38
CA THR A 37 1.99 -4.16 16.37
C THR A 37 2.22 -3.06 17.39
N GLY A 38 1.67 -1.86 17.17
CA GLY A 38 1.82 -0.72 18.08
C GLY A 38 0.84 -0.73 19.26
N PRO A 39 1.03 0.19 20.21
CA PRO A 39 0.27 0.23 21.45
C PRO A 39 -1.12 0.88 21.34
N TYR A 40 -1.42 1.59 20.23
CA TYR A 40 -2.69 2.28 20.08
C TYR A 40 -3.74 1.40 19.41
N ALA A 41 -4.99 1.50 19.88
CA ALA A 41 -6.13 1.10 19.06
C ALA A 41 -6.22 2.01 17.82
N VAL A 42 -6.87 1.54 16.76
CA VAL A 42 -6.94 2.25 15.48
C VAL A 42 -8.36 2.68 15.18
N GLY A 43 -8.53 3.96 14.87
CA GLY A 43 -9.77 4.51 14.31
C GLY A 43 -9.65 4.69 12.80
N ARG A 44 -10.77 4.66 12.07
CA ARG A 44 -10.83 4.94 10.64
C ARG A 44 -12.04 5.80 10.28
N VAL A 45 -11.81 6.80 9.43
CA VAL A 45 -12.86 7.61 8.81
C VAL A 45 -12.60 7.81 7.32
N THR A 46 -13.62 8.22 6.58
CA THR A 46 -13.53 8.65 5.18
C THR A 46 -13.92 10.12 5.06
N CYS A 47 -13.27 10.83 4.14
CA CYS A 47 -13.57 12.20 3.82
C CYS A 47 -13.71 12.37 2.30
N ASP A 48 -14.76 13.02 1.84
CA ASP A 48 -14.91 13.45 0.46
C ASP A 48 -14.40 14.89 0.35
N TRP A 49 -13.21 15.07 -0.20
CA TRP A 49 -12.55 16.37 -0.32
C TRP A 49 -12.71 16.93 -1.72
N LYS A 50 -13.25 18.15 -1.79
CA LYS A 50 -13.46 18.90 -3.03
C LYS A 50 -12.94 20.33 -2.91
N ASP A 51 -12.40 20.82 -4.01
CA ASP A 51 -12.05 22.22 -4.12
C ASP A 51 -12.80 22.89 -5.32
N PRO A 52 -12.87 24.25 -5.33
CA PRO A 52 -13.48 24.97 -6.44
C PRO A 52 -12.80 24.76 -7.80
N ARG A 53 -11.55 24.27 -7.83
CA ARG A 53 -10.76 23.98 -9.02
C ARG A 53 -10.98 22.57 -9.56
N HIS A 54 -12.03 21.89 -9.08
CA HIS A 54 -12.44 20.56 -9.50
C HIS A 54 -11.51 19.40 -9.08
N THR A 55 -10.60 19.60 -8.14
CA THR A 55 -9.90 18.48 -7.51
C THR A 55 -10.84 17.81 -6.53
N GLU A 56 -11.07 16.51 -6.72
CA GLU A 56 -11.90 15.69 -5.85
C GLU A 56 -11.12 14.44 -5.46
N LEU A 57 -11.08 14.14 -4.16
CA LEU A 57 -10.42 12.95 -3.62
C LEU A 57 -11.33 12.28 -2.59
N LEU A 58 -11.43 10.97 -2.64
CA LEU A 58 -11.98 10.20 -1.52
C LEU A 58 -10.82 9.75 -0.63
N ALA A 59 -10.70 10.37 0.55
CA ALA A 59 -9.65 10.10 1.50
C ALA A 59 -10.10 9.10 2.57
N TRP A 60 -9.17 8.26 2.98
CA TRP A 60 -9.26 7.33 4.08
C TRP A 60 -8.22 7.73 5.12
N ILE A 61 -8.66 7.92 6.37
CA ILE A 61 -7.78 8.36 7.46
C ILE A 61 -7.81 7.30 8.55
N TRP A 62 -6.66 6.70 8.83
CA TRP A 62 -6.42 5.84 9.98
C TRP A 62 -5.66 6.63 11.04
N TYR A 63 -6.04 6.48 12.30
CA TYR A 63 -5.48 7.29 13.36
C TYR A 63 -5.45 6.55 14.70
N PRO A 64 -4.54 6.94 15.62
CA PRO A 64 -4.53 6.42 16.99
C PRO A 64 -5.85 6.74 17.67
N ALA A 65 -6.53 5.73 18.21
CA ALA A 65 -7.84 5.88 18.81
C ALA A 65 -7.85 5.50 20.29
N VAL A 66 -8.83 6.02 21.00
CA VAL A 66 -9.13 5.54 22.34
C VAL A 66 -9.71 4.14 22.23
N PRO A 67 -9.21 3.14 22.98
CA PRO A 67 -9.82 1.82 23.02
C PRO A 67 -11.30 1.93 23.41
N THR A 68 -12.15 1.34 22.61
CA THR A 68 -13.58 1.25 22.91
C THR A 68 -13.92 -0.12 23.48
N HIS A 69 -15.17 -0.28 23.95
CA HIS A 69 -15.59 -1.56 24.52
C HIS A 69 -15.38 -2.73 23.52
N PRO A 70 -15.05 -3.94 24.01
CA PRO A 70 -14.81 -5.12 23.17
C PRO A 70 -15.97 -5.50 22.24
N SER A 71 -17.16 -4.94 22.47
CA SER A 71 -18.37 -5.17 21.66
C SER A 71 -18.48 -4.23 20.44
N GLN A 72 -17.61 -3.24 20.27
CA GLN A 72 -17.66 -2.38 19.09
C GLN A 72 -17.14 -3.13 17.87
N ALA A 73 -17.97 -3.22 16.83
CA ALA A 73 -17.58 -3.86 15.59
C ALA A 73 -16.43 -3.10 14.91
N THR A 74 -15.48 -3.83 14.37
CA THR A 74 -14.46 -3.25 13.48
C THR A 74 -15.09 -2.81 12.17
N SER A 75 -14.46 -1.86 11.51
CA SER A 75 -14.89 -1.38 10.19
C SER A 75 -14.81 -2.49 9.14
N ASP A 76 -15.73 -2.52 8.21
CA ASP A 76 -15.62 -3.36 7.02
C ASP A 76 -14.31 -3.06 6.27
N TYR A 77 -13.68 -4.06 5.69
CA TYR A 77 -12.50 -3.87 4.83
C TYR A 77 -12.82 -2.91 3.68
N LEU A 78 -13.91 -3.20 2.96
CA LEU A 78 -14.53 -2.30 2.00
C LEU A 78 -16.01 -2.11 2.34
N PRO A 79 -16.56 -0.89 2.27
CA PRO A 79 -17.99 -0.66 2.38
C PRO A 79 -18.78 -1.51 1.36
N PRO A 80 -20.03 -1.90 1.64
CA PRO A 80 -20.82 -2.75 0.74
C PRO A 80 -20.92 -2.22 -0.70
N SER A 81 -21.07 -0.90 -0.87
CA SER A 81 -21.11 -0.24 -2.19
C SER A 81 -19.82 -0.41 -2.99
N TRP A 82 -18.66 -0.39 -2.32
CA TRP A 82 -17.37 -0.63 -2.94
C TRP A 82 -17.17 -2.09 -3.33
N ARG A 83 -17.58 -3.01 -2.45
CA ARG A 83 -17.39 -4.45 -2.69
C ARG A 83 -18.03 -4.90 -3.99
N SER A 84 -19.28 -4.54 -4.23
CA SER A 84 -20.00 -4.92 -5.45
C SER A 84 -19.33 -4.42 -6.73
N VAL A 85 -18.77 -3.20 -6.70
CA VAL A 85 -18.06 -2.62 -7.86
C VAL A 85 -16.72 -3.32 -8.08
N VAL A 86 -15.92 -3.51 -7.02
CA VAL A 86 -14.60 -4.18 -7.12
C VAL A 86 -14.74 -5.63 -7.55
N GLU A 87 -15.72 -6.35 -7.02
CA GLU A 87 -16.00 -7.74 -7.41
C GLU A 87 -16.44 -7.83 -8.87
N HIS A 88 -17.25 -6.88 -9.34
CA HIS A 88 -17.66 -6.82 -10.76
C HIS A 88 -16.45 -6.58 -11.68
N GLN A 89 -15.57 -5.65 -11.34
CA GLN A 89 -14.36 -5.37 -12.14
C GLN A 89 -13.39 -6.56 -12.20
N ARG A 90 -13.24 -7.31 -11.11
CA ARG A 90 -12.37 -8.49 -11.05
C ARG A 90 -12.93 -9.71 -11.80
N GLY A 91 -14.21 -9.67 -12.18
CA GLY A 91 -14.90 -10.77 -12.85
C GLY A 91 -15.27 -11.92 -11.89
N THR A 92 -16.51 -12.42 -12.00
CA THR A 92 -17.10 -13.36 -11.02
C THR A 92 -16.33 -14.68 -10.87
N LEU A 93 -15.89 -15.30 -11.96
CA LEU A 93 -15.20 -16.58 -11.93
C LEU A 93 -13.80 -16.46 -11.29
N LEU A 94 -13.04 -15.45 -11.70
CA LEU A 94 -11.70 -15.19 -11.18
C LEU A 94 -11.78 -14.80 -9.70
N THR A 95 -12.74 -13.97 -9.33
CA THR A 95 -12.98 -13.52 -7.96
C THR A 95 -13.22 -14.70 -7.02
N HIS A 96 -14.08 -15.66 -7.40
CA HIS A 96 -14.39 -16.80 -6.54
C HIS A 96 -13.23 -17.79 -6.39
N PHE A 97 -12.43 -18.01 -7.42
CA PHE A 97 -11.37 -19.02 -7.37
C PHE A 97 -10.01 -18.49 -6.92
N LEU A 98 -9.69 -17.24 -7.18
CA LEU A 98 -8.37 -16.67 -6.90
C LEU A 98 -8.34 -15.71 -5.72
N THR A 99 -9.47 -15.12 -5.33
CA THR A 99 -9.54 -14.13 -4.26
C THR A 99 -10.40 -14.59 -3.09
N ARG A 100 -10.39 -13.81 -2.02
CA ARG A 100 -11.28 -13.97 -0.88
C ARG A 100 -12.54 -13.14 -1.06
N ASP A 101 -13.63 -13.56 -0.44
CA ASP A 101 -14.84 -12.74 -0.24
C ASP A 101 -14.49 -11.53 0.63
N LEU A 102 -14.47 -10.33 0.05
CA LEU A 102 -14.08 -9.11 0.73
C LEU A 102 -15.01 -8.75 1.90
N SER A 103 -16.24 -9.27 1.92
CA SER A 103 -17.17 -9.12 3.04
C SER A 103 -16.72 -9.89 4.30
N ARG A 104 -15.83 -10.84 4.14
CA ARG A 104 -15.29 -11.70 5.21
C ARG A 104 -13.87 -11.34 5.61
N VAL A 105 -13.30 -10.30 5.05
CA VAL A 105 -12.02 -9.74 5.48
C VAL A 105 -12.26 -8.85 6.70
N ARG A 106 -11.56 -9.14 7.79
CA ARG A 106 -11.66 -8.41 9.06
C ARG A 106 -10.47 -7.49 9.22
N THR A 107 -10.79 -6.23 9.47
CA THR A 107 -9.84 -5.16 9.82
C THR A 107 -9.71 -5.05 11.35
N HIS A 108 -8.84 -4.20 11.82
CA HIS A 108 -8.67 -3.90 13.25
C HIS A 108 -9.13 -2.49 13.60
N SER A 109 -9.34 -1.63 12.60
CA SER A 109 -9.80 -0.26 12.78
C SER A 109 -11.28 -0.19 13.16
N MET A 110 -11.62 0.76 14.02
CA MET A 110 -12.98 1.07 14.46
C MET A 110 -13.50 2.29 13.70
N GLY A 111 -14.72 2.19 13.17
CA GLY A 111 -15.36 3.31 12.49
C GLY A 111 -15.60 4.47 13.43
N ASP A 112 -15.19 5.67 13.03
CA ASP A 112 -15.45 6.93 13.70
C ASP A 112 -15.09 6.98 15.20
N ALA A 113 -14.12 6.18 15.65
CA ALA A 113 -13.65 6.18 17.03
C ALA A 113 -13.07 7.55 17.44
N LYS A 114 -13.08 7.87 18.74
CA LYS A 114 -12.41 9.06 19.26
C LYS A 114 -10.92 8.95 19.07
N ILE A 115 -10.26 10.01 18.58
CA ILE A 115 -8.80 10.07 18.50
C ILE A 115 -8.19 10.00 19.91
N SER A 116 -7.07 9.31 20.05
CA SER A 116 -6.37 9.17 21.33
C SER A 116 -5.83 10.53 21.81
N ASP A 117 -5.93 10.79 23.11
CA ASP A 117 -5.43 11.99 23.78
C ASP A 117 -4.07 11.76 24.51
N GLN A 118 -3.46 10.58 24.30
CA GLN A 118 -2.15 10.26 24.89
C GLN A 118 -1.01 11.16 24.40
N GLN A 119 -1.17 11.77 23.23
CA GLN A 119 -0.27 12.79 22.71
C GLN A 119 -1.07 14.03 22.28
N PRO A 120 -0.49 15.23 22.37
CA PRO A 120 -1.18 16.46 21.95
C PRO A 120 -1.50 16.45 20.45
N SER A 121 -0.59 15.96 19.63
CA SER A 121 -0.75 15.79 18.17
C SER A 121 0.09 14.63 17.65
N TYR A 122 -0.24 14.12 16.48
CA TYR A 122 0.38 12.96 15.86
C TYR A 122 1.02 13.32 14.52
N PRO A 123 2.23 12.83 14.21
CA PRO A 123 2.82 12.97 12.88
C PRO A 123 1.91 12.40 11.81
N VAL A 124 1.98 12.97 10.62
CA VAL A 124 1.13 12.57 9.49
C VAL A 124 1.95 11.77 8.48
N ILE A 125 1.37 10.69 7.98
CA ILE A 125 1.91 9.94 6.86
C ILE A 125 0.88 9.96 5.72
N VAL A 126 1.30 10.40 4.54
CA VAL A 126 0.48 10.29 3.33
C VAL A 126 0.90 9.04 2.56
N MET A 127 -0.08 8.21 2.23
CA MET A 127 0.12 6.94 1.54
C MET A 127 -0.49 6.97 0.15
N ARG A 128 0.24 6.48 -0.86
CA ARG A 128 -0.26 6.37 -2.23
C ARG A 128 -0.19 4.93 -2.74
N ALA A 129 -1.33 4.41 -3.19
CA ALA A 129 -1.41 3.12 -3.86
C ALA A 129 -0.74 3.16 -5.25
N GLY A 130 -0.40 2.00 -5.79
CA GLY A 130 0.03 1.86 -7.18
C GLY A 130 -1.08 2.11 -8.19
N LEU A 131 -0.75 2.11 -9.47
CA LEU A 131 -1.66 2.50 -10.57
C LEU A 131 -3.00 1.75 -10.57
N SER A 132 -2.97 0.45 -10.32
CA SER A 132 -4.18 -0.40 -10.33
C SER A 132 -4.70 -0.70 -8.92
N GLY A 133 -4.05 -0.16 -7.88
CA GLY A 133 -4.40 -0.38 -6.49
C GLY A 133 -5.44 0.59 -5.98
N LEU A 134 -6.23 0.13 -5.00
CA LEU A 134 -7.02 0.98 -4.13
C LEU A 134 -6.22 1.26 -2.87
N VAL A 135 -6.38 2.44 -2.30
CA VAL A 135 -5.70 2.77 -1.03
C VAL A 135 -6.11 1.84 0.10
N THR A 136 -7.34 1.37 0.09
CA THR A 136 -7.83 0.35 1.04
C THR A 136 -7.11 -0.99 0.93
N GLY A 137 -6.47 -1.28 -0.20
CA GLY A 137 -5.61 -2.46 -0.38
C GLY A 137 -4.33 -2.44 0.46
N TYR A 138 -4.10 -1.40 1.26
CA TYR A 138 -2.97 -1.25 2.18
C TYR A 138 -3.44 -1.03 3.62
N THR A 139 -4.64 -1.50 3.94
CA THR A 139 -5.26 -1.33 5.27
C THR A 139 -4.39 -1.89 6.39
N SER A 140 -3.78 -3.08 6.22
CA SER A 140 -2.92 -3.65 7.26
C SER A 140 -1.72 -2.77 7.59
N LEU A 141 -1.09 -2.18 6.58
CA LEU A 141 0.03 -1.26 6.74
C LEU A 141 -0.41 0.07 7.38
N ALA A 142 -1.54 0.62 6.93
CA ALA A 142 -2.09 1.84 7.50
C ALA A 142 -2.52 1.67 8.97
N GLU A 143 -3.14 0.52 9.30
CA GLU A 143 -3.50 0.18 10.69
C GLU A 143 -2.28 0.02 11.57
N ASP A 144 -1.22 -0.62 11.08
CA ASP A 144 0.01 -0.76 11.85
C ASP A 144 0.66 0.59 12.15
N LEU A 145 0.85 1.43 11.13
CA LEU A 145 1.39 2.79 11.31
C LEU A 145 0.53 3.62 12.27
N ALA A 146 -0.80 3.55 12.14
CA ALA A 146 -1.69 4.25 13.06
C ALA A 146 -1.58 3.72 14.49
N SER A 147 -1.41 2.41 14.66
CA SER A 147 -1.17 1.81 15.98
C SER A 147 0.16 2.24 16.60
N HIS A 148 1.12 2.65 15.80
CA HIS A 148 2.38 3.24 16.24
C HIS A 148 2.29 4.75 16.52
N GLY A 149 1.14 5.37 16.37
CA GLY A 149 0.95 6.80 16.72
C GLY A 149 1.19 7.74 15.54
N TYR A 150 0.77 7.35 14.34
CA TYR A 150 0.67 8.21 13.17
C TYR A 150 -0.78 8.45 12.77
N VAL A 151 -1.07 9.59 12.18
CA VAL A 151 -2.28 9.76 11.37
C VAL A 151 -1.90 9.42 9.93
N VAL A 152 -2.46 8.34 9.41
CA VAL A 152 -2.16 7.84 8.07
C VAL A 152 -3.30 8.22 7.14
N VAL A 153 -2.98 8.89 6.05
CA VAL A 153 -3.95 9.36 5.07
C VAL A 153 -3.62 8.76 3.70
N GLY A 154 -4.56 8.02 3.16
CA GLY A 154 -4.51 7.59 1.78
C GLY A 154 -5.73 8.09 1.02
N PHE A 155 -5.67 8.21 -0.29
CA PHE A 155 -6.79 8.69 -1.08
C PHE A 155 -6.87 8.02 -2.45
N ASP A 156 -8.10 7.89 -2.93
CA ASP A 156 -8.43 7.47 -4.28
C ASP A 156 -8.91 8.69 -5.09
N ALA A 157 -8.34 8.87 -6.28
CA ALA A 157 -8.59 10.01 -7.15
C ALA A 157 -9.44 9.59 -8.35
N PRO A 158 -10.58 10.25 -8.62
CA PRO A 158 -11.40 10.03 -9.80
C PRO A 158 -10.58 10.00 -11.09
N TYR A 159 -10.93 9.10 -12.00
CA TYR A 159 -10.30 8.92 -13.32
C TYR A 159 -8.85 8.43 -13.29
N ARG A 160 -8.18 8.37 -12.13
CA ARG A 160 -6.75 8.00 -11.97
C ARG A 160 -6.55 6.74 -11.13
N THR A 161 -7.36 6.52 -10.12
CA THR A 161 -7.43 5.23 -9.40
C THR A 161 -8.33 4.26 -10.19
N SER A 162 -8.17 2.96 -10.00
CA SER A 162 -8.96 1.94 -10.73
C SER A 162 -10.47 2.20 -10.64
N VAL A 163 -10.96 2.53 -9.47
CA VAL A 163 -12.34 2.98 -9.23
C VAL A 163 -12.41 3.81 -7.95
N VAL A 164 -13.33 4.75 -7.91
CA VAL A 164 -13.72 5.50 -6.71
C VAL A 164 -15.23 5.40 -6.55
N VAL A 165 -15.70 5.02 -5.36
CA VAL A 165 -17.13 4.98 -5.03
C VAL A 165 -17.40 6.02 -3.94
N PHE A 166 -18.05 7.10 -4.30
CA PHE A 166 -18.34 8.20 -3.38
C PHE A 166 -19.53 7.89 -2.45
N PRO A 167 -19.62 8.55 -1.28
CA PRO A 167 -20.74 8.37 -0.37
C PRO A 167 -22.10 8.72 -0.97
N ASP A 168 -22.14 9.59 -1.98
CA ASP A 168 -23.35 9.95 -2.73
C ASP A 168 -23.80 8.90 -3.75
N GLY A 169 -23.05 7.79 -3.87
CA GLY A 169 -23.33 6.68 -4.77
C GLY A 169 -22.68 6.79 -6.16
N ARG A 170 -21.98 7.89 -6.47
CA ARG A 170 -21.24 8.00 -7.74
C ARG A 170 -20.13 6.96 -7.80
N VAL A 171 -20.02 6.29 -8.93
CA VAL A 171 -18.92 5.34 -9.25
C VAL A 171 -18.15 5.94 -10.41
N ILE A 172 -16.87 6.20 -10.18
CA ILE A 172 -15.98 6.79 -11.20
C ILE A 172 -14.80 5.87 -11.40
N GLU A 173 -14.71 5.30 -12.59
CA GLU A 173 -13.63 4.42 -12.99
C GLU A 173 -12.43 5.21 -13.54
N ARG A 174 -11.29 4.52 -13.64
CA ARG A 174 -10.10 5.07 -14.27
C ARG A 174 -10.40 5.40 -15.75
N ALA A 175 -9.99 6.58 -16.17
CA ALA A 175 -10.14 6.99 -17.56
C ALA A 175 -9.24 6.14 -18.47
N PRO A 176 -9.72 5.72 -19.68
CA PRO A 176 -8.97 4.85 -20.58
C PRO A 176 -7.56 5.35 -20.91
N GLN A 177 -7.37 6.66 -21.06
CA GLN A 177 -6.07 7.27 -21.33
C GLN A 177 -5.07 7.14 -20.16
N ASN A 178 -5.52 6.78 -18.97
CA ASN A 178 -4.69 6.53 -17.79
C ASN A 178 -4.39 5.03 -17.59
N ASN A 179 -4.71 4.19 -18.57
CA ASN A 179 -4.37 2.78 -18.58
C ASN A 179 -3.00 2.57 -19.21
N LEU A 180 -1.93 2.60 -18.41
CA LEU A 180 -0.56 2.45 -18.90
C LEU A 180 -0.30 1.11 -19.59
N ASP A 181 -1.03 0.06 -19.24
CA ASP A 181 -0.87 -1.27 -19.85
C ASP A 181 -1.35 -1.31 -21.34
N ALA A 182 -2.09 -0.28 -21.76
CA ALA A 182 -2.55 -0.14 -23.14
C ALA A 182 -1.61 0.72 -24.01
N LEU A 183 -0.52 1.23 -23.42
CA LEU A 183 0.46 2.10 -24.05
C LEU A 183 1.83 1.41 -24.07
N ASP A 184 2.72 1.86 -24.94
CA ASP A 184 4.08 1.35 -25.03
C ASP A 184 5.11 2.47 -25.24
N GLY A 185 6.38 2.16 -24.99
CA GLY A 185 7.51 3.03 -25.24
C GLY A 185 7.37 4.45 -24.69
N ALA A 186 7.68 5.44 -25.50
CA ALA A 186 7.69 6.85 -25.07
C ALA A 186 6.30 7.40 -24.68
N GLU A 187 5.22 6.87 -25.25
CA GLU A 187 3.87 7.29 -24.88
C GLU A 187 3.50 6.82 -23.46
N GLN A 188 3.85 5.57 -23.13
CA GLN A 188 3.67 5.04 -21.78
C GLN A 188 4.48 5.83 -20.75
N GLU A 189 5.75 6.12 -21.04
CA GLU A 189 6.63 6.88 -20.14
C GLU A 189 6.11 8.32 -19.93
N GLN A 190 5.73 9.01 -21.01
CA GLN A 190 5.15 10.34 -20.93
C GLN A 190 3.87 10.36 -20.07
N ARG A 191 2.97 9.38 -20.29
CA ARG A 191 1.74 9.29 -19.51
C ARG A 191 2.01 8.92 -18.05
N ALA A 192 2.97 8.06 -17.77
CA ALA A 192 3.37 7.75 -16.41
C ALA A 192 3.90 8.99 -15.68
N LEU A 193 4.71 9.82 -16.35
CA LEU A 193 5.21 11.09 -15.80
C LEU A 193 4.07 12.07 -15.50
N GLU A 194 3.11 12.23 -16.42
CA GLU A 194 1.92 13.08 -16.21
C GLU A 194 1.08 12.60 -15.01
N LEU A 195 0.96 11.28 -14.82
CA LEU A 195 0.28 10.71 -13.65
C LEU A 195 1.05 10.98 -12.36
N VAL A 196 2.37 10.82 -12.34
CA VAL A 196 3.21 11.14 -11.19
C VAL A 196 3.05 12.60 -10.77
N GLN A 197 3.11 13.53 -11.73
CA GLN A 197 2.90 14.95 -11.48
C GLN A 197 1.49 15.25 -10.94
N ALA A 198 0.46 14.67 -11.54
CA ALA A 198 -0.92 14.85 -11.08
C ALA A 198 -1.16 14.25 -9.69
N TRP A 199 -0.52 13.14 -9.37
CA TRP A 199 -0.63 12.52 -8.05
C TRP A 199 0.19 13.25 -6.99
N SER A 200 1.34 13.82 -7.35
CA SER A 200 2.11 14.74 -6.50
C SER A 200 1.26 15.96 -6.11
N ALA A 201 0.59 16.57 -7.07
CA ALA A 201 -0.33 17.68 -6.80
C ALA A 201 -1.52 17.25 -5.90
N ASN A 202 -2.02 16.01 -6.05
CA ASN A 202 -3.07 15.49 -5.17
C ASN A 202 -2.58 15.27 -3.72
N ILE A 203 -1.30 14.90 -3.51
CA ILE A 203 -0.72 14.83 -2.17
C ILE A 203 -0.67 16.21 -1.55
N GLY A 204 -0.24 17.24 -2.30
CA GLY A 204 -0.26 18.63 -1.86
C GLY A 204 -1.66 19.07 -1.44
N PHE A 205 -2.66 18.80 -2.28
CA PHE A 205 -4.06 19.09 -1.97
C PHE A 205 -4.56 18.35 -0.71
N ALA A 206 -4.19 17.08 -0.54
CA ALA A 206 -4.56 16.33 0.67
C ALA A 206 -3.96 16.95 1.93
N LEU A 207 -2.72 17.44 1.89
CA LEU A 207 -2.10 18.16 3.00
C LEU A 207 -2.83 19.49 3.29
N ASP A 208 -3.23 20.23 2.27
CA ASP A 208 -4.04 21.46 2.45
C ASP A 208 -5.38 21.16 3.14
N GLN A 209 -6.02 20.02 2.81
CA GLN A 209 -7.25 19.59 3.51
C GLN A 209 -6.98 19.19 4.96
N LEU A 210 -5.85 18.55 5.24
CA LEU A 210 -5.45 18.20 6.61
C LEU A 210 -5.12 19.44 7.44
N GLU A 211 -4.52 20.49 6.87
CA GLU A 211 -4.32 21.77 7.51
C GLU A 211 -5.67 22.38 7.93
N ARG A 212 -6.66 22.37 7.02
CA ARG A 212 -8.02 22.84 7.31
C ARG A 212 -8.69 22.04 8.43
N LEU A 213 -8.57 20.71 8.41
CA LEU A 213 -9.10 19.86 9.47
C LEU A 213 -8.42 20.13 10.81
N ASN A 214 -7.12 20.42 10.80
CA ASN A 214 -6.36 20.74 12.01
C ASN A 214 -6.75 22.11 12.61
N GLU A 215 -7.19 23.04 11.77
CA GLU A 215 -7.61 24.39 12.17
C GLU A 215 -9.12 24.50 12.44
N SER A 216 -9.94 23.76 11.71
CA SER A 216 -11.40 23.93 11.68
C SER A 216 -12.12 22.63 11.28
N ASP A 217 -12.00 21.61 12.12
CA ASP A 217 -12.75 20.37 11.92
C ASP A 217 -14.18 20.48 12.50
N PRO A 218 -15.23 20.40 11.67
CA PRO A 218 -16.62 20.45 12.16
C PRO A 218 -16.95 19.32 13.14
N SER A 219 -16.28 18.17 13.05
CA SER A 219 -16.44 17.06 14.00
C SER A 219 -15.63 17.24 15.29
N GLY A 220 -14.68 18.19 15.30
CA GLY A 220 -13.74 18.40 16.39
C GLY A 220 -12.70 17.28 16.57
N LYS A 221 -12.74 16.22 15.75
CA LYS A 221 -11.89 15.04 15.89
C LYS A 221 -10.41 15.35 15.68
N PHE A 222 -10.07 16.07 14.60
CA PHE A 222 -8.70 16.37 14.21
C PHE A 222 -8.24 17.78 14.61
N LEU A 223 -9.10 18.58 15.23
CA LEU A 223 -8.80 19.96 15.62
C LEU A 223 -7.57 20.01 16.57
N GLY A 224 -6.45 20.59 16.09
CA GLY A 224 -5.18 20.67 16.80
C GLY A 224 -4.47 19.31 17.03
N ARG A 225 -4.87 18.25 16.29
CA ARG A 225 -4.38 16.89 16.54
C ARG A 225 -3.36 16.40 15.51
N LEU A 226 -3.12 17.16 14.42
CA LEU A 226 -2.24 16.79 13.33
C LEU A 226 -0.92 17.58 13.45
N ASP A 227 0.21 16.87 13.54
CA ASP A 227 1.53 17.50 13.50
C ASP A 227 2.04 17.55 12.05
N LEU A 228 1.65 18.60 11.37
CA LEU A 228 2.02 18.85 9.97
C LEU A 228 3.46 19.36 9.77
N GLN A 229 4.22 19.52 10.87
CA GLN A 229 5.66 19.75 10.79
C GLN A 229 6.44 18.42 10.66
N ARG A 230 5.78 17.29 10.89
CA ARG A 230 6.33 15.94 10.79
C ARG A 230 5.51 15.11 9.80
N VAL A 231 5.66 15.40 8.50
CA VAL A 231 4.96 14.71 7.41
C VAL A 231 5.90 13.72 6.73
N GLY A 232 5.50 12.46 6.67
CA GLY A 232 6.12 11.45 5.83
C GLY A 232 5.25 11.11 4.62
N VAL A 233 5.86 10.68 3.53
CA VAL A 233 5.13 10.23 2.34
C VAL A 233 5.69 8.89 1.88
N PHE A 234 4.81 7.95 1.59
CA PHE A 234 5.23 6.71 0.93
C PHE A 234 4.21 6.25 -0.09
N GLY A 235 4.65 5.43 -1.00
CA GLY A 235 3.74 4.80 -1.94
C GLY A 235 4.31 3.52 -2.51
N HIS A 236 3.45 2.75 -3.17
CA HIS A 236 3.82 1.52 -3.84
C HIS A 236 3.80 1.71 -5.35
N SER A 237 4.79 1.13 -6.07
CA SER A 237 4.84 1.17 -7.54
C SER A 237 4.86 2.63 -8.04
N LEU A 238 4.00 3.01 -8.97
CA LEU A 238 3.87 4.41 -9.42
C LEU A 238 3.58 5.38 -8.26
N GLY A 239 2.92 4.91 -7.19
CA GLY A 239 2.74 5.69 -5.97
C GLY A 239 4.05 5.96 -5.22
N GLY A 240 5.03 5.04 -5.30
CA GLY A 240 6.38 5.20 -4.75
C GLY A 240 7.17 6.28 -5.49
N ALA A 241 7.20 6.21 -6.82
CA ALA A 241 7.78 7.26 -7.66
C ALA A 241 7.13 8.64 -7.36
N THR A 242 5.79 8.65 -7.16
CA THR A 242 5.06 9.88 -6.77
C THR A 242 5.48 10.40 -5.41
N ALA A 243 5.71 9.50 -4.43
CA ALA A 243 6.13 9.91 -3.08
C ALA A 243 7.50 10.62 -3.10
N LEU A 244 8.44 10.10 -3.87
CA LEU A 244 9.74 10.74 -4.06
C LEU A 244 9.61 12.07 -4.81
N GLN A 245 8.87 12.12 -5.91
CA GLN A 245 8.64 13.36 -6.67
C GLN A 245 7.99 14.42 -5.79
N PHE A 246 6.97 14.06 -5.01
CA PHE A 246 6.34 15.00 -4.08
C PHE A 246 7.35 15.56 -3.06
N CYS A 247 8.18 14.71 -2.47
CA CYS A 247 9.18 15.15 -1.49
C CYS A 247 10.32 16.00 -2.12
N HIS A 248 10.57 15.83 -3.41
CA HIS A 248 11.44 16.74 -4.16
C HIS A 248 10.81 18.13 -4.31
N ASP A 249 9.51 18.18 -4.66
CA ASP A 249 8.82 19.40 -5.04
C ASP A 249 8.29 20.21 -3.83
N ASP A 250 7.95 19.55 -2.71
CA ASP A 250 7.23 20.16 -1.59
C ASP A 250 7.98 19.99 -0.25
N GLY A 251 8.46 21.10 0.30
CA GLY A 251 9.22 21.14 1.56
C GLY A 251 8.44 20.71 2.81
N ARG A 252 7.13 20.48 2.72
CA ARG A 252 6.33 19.90 3.81
C ARG A 252 6.71 18.44 4.05
N CYS A 253 7.11 17.70 3.03
CA CYS A 253 7.65 16.35 3.19
C CYS A 253 8.96 16.37 3.98
N LYS A 254 9.07 15.46 4.97
CA LYS A 254 10.27 15.32 5.81
C LYS A 254 10.99 13.99 5.63
N ALA A 255 10.31 12.99 5.09
CA ALA A 255 10.88 11.67 4.81
C ALA A 255 10.02 10.95 3.75
N ALA A 256 10.65 10.25 2.82
CA ALA A 256 9.97 9.55 1.71
C ALA A 256 10.34 8.08 1.63
N ILE A 257 9.38 7.24 1.20
CA ILE A 257 9.65 5.84 0.86
C ILE A 257 9.04 5.52 -0.49
N ASP A 258 9.87 4.97 -1.36
CA ASP A 258 9.43 4.31 -2.59
C ASP A 258 9.41 2.80 -2.35
N VAL A 259 8.21 2.22 -2.36
CA VAL A 259 8.01 0.78 -2.25
C VAL A 259 7.87 0.22 -3.67
N ASP A 260 8.95 -0.34 -4.16
CA ASP A 260 9.03 -1.07 -5.44
C ASP A 260 8.53 -0.28 -6.66
N GLY A 261 8.81 1.04 -6.67
CA GLY A 261 8.48 1.92 -7.77
C GLY A 261 9.65 2.11 -8.75
N ALA A 262 9.32 2.55 -9.95
CA ALA A 262 10.29 3.00 -10.93
C ALA A 262 10.34 4.53 -10.91
N PRO A 263 11.42 5.16 -10.39
CA PRO A 263 11.53 6.62 -10.34
C PRO A 263 11.42 7.26 -11.72
N LEU A 264 10.68 8.36 -11.79
CA LEU A 264 10.40 9.12 -13.00
C LEU A 264 10.53 10.62 -12.71
N GLY A 265 10.87 11.40 -13.74
CA GLY A 265 10.91 12.85 -13.66
C GLY A 265 12.24 13.43 -13.19
N ASP A 266 12.20 14.66 -12.72
CA ASP A 266 13.38 15.47 -12.42
C ASP A 266 14.22 14.90 -11.27
N ILE A 267 13.61 14.14 -10.37
CA ILE A 267 14.30 13.51 -9.25
C ILE A 267 15.46 12.60 -9.69
N ILE A 268 15.42 12.04 -10.91
CA ILE A 268 16.50 11.20 -11.45
C ILE A 268 17.80 12.02 -11.61
N ALA A 269 17.65 13.27 -12.02
CA ALA A 269 18.78 14.18 -12.20
C ALA A 269 19.12 14.98 -10.94
N GLU A 270 18.12 15.36 -10.14
CA GLU A 270 18.26 16.32 -9.03
C GLU A 270 18.29 15.64 -7.65
N SER A 271 17.73 14.42 -7.53
CA SER A 271 17.58 13.68 -6.27
C SER A 271 16.62 14.37 -5.27
N VAL A 272 16.44 13.79 -4.11
CA VAL A 272 15.59 14.27 -3.02
C VAL A 272 16.49 14.74 -1.87
N THR A 273 16.22 15.91 -1.29
CA THR A 273 17.04 16.43 -0.17
C THR A 273 16.66 15.85 1.19
N GLN A 274 15.45 15.31 1.33
CA GLN A 274 14.95 14.65 2.53
C GLN A 274 15.49 13.23 2.62
N PRO A 275 15.50 12.64 3.83
CA PRO A 275 15.76 11.21 3.97
C PRO A 275 14.79 10.37 3.14
N PHE A 276 15.30 9.36 2.45
CA PHE A 276 14.47 8.46 1.67
C PHE A 276 14.91 6.98 1.77
N MET A 277 13.97 6.11 1.47
CA MET A 277 14.20 4.67 1.37
C MET A 277 13.60 4.11 0.07
N PHE A 278 14.39 3.30 -0.62
CA PHE A 278 13.89 2.35 -1.60
C PHE A 278 13.69 1.00 -0.90
N LEU A 279 12.46 0.48 -0.92
CA LEU A 279 12.11 -0.83 -0.40
C LEU A 279 11.63 -1.70 -1.55
N LEU A 280 12.50 -2.59 -2.04
CA LEU A 280 12.35 -3.26 -3.32
C LEU A 280 11.98 -4.73 -3.17
N SER A 281 11.27 -5.26 -4.13
CA SER A 281 11.06 -6.70 -4.32
C SER A 281 12.28 -7.36 -4.96
N ASP A 282 12.24 -8.70 -5.09
CA ASP A 282 13.34 -9.48 -5.63
C ASP A 282 13.24 -9.60 -7.16
N HIS A 283 13.83 -8.66 -7.86
CA HIS A 283 13.91 -8.63 -9.33
C HIS A 283 15.05 -9.49 -9.90
N SER A 284 15.67 -10.36 -9.11
CA SER A 284 16.84 -11.15 -9.53
C SER A 284 16.60 -12.11 -10.69
N MET A 285 15.35 -12.44 -10.98
CA MET A 285 14.95 -13.34 -12.07
C MET A 285 14.38 -12.62 -13.29
N GLU A 286 14.23 -11.30 -13.20
CA GLU A 286 13.71 -10.49 -14.30
C GLU A 286 14.82 -10.14 -15.30
N PRO A 287 14.50 -9.97 -16.60
CA PRO A 287 15.49 -9.61 -17.60
C PRO A 287 16.16 -8.26 -17.27
N GLU A 288 17.48 -8.21 -17.40
CA GLU A 288 18.24 -6.96 -17.18
C GLU A 288 17.84 -5.85 -18.17
N THR A 289 17.30 -6.20 -19.32
CA THR A 289 16.73 -5.24 -20.28
C THR A 289 15.52 -4.47 -19.72
N GLU A 290 14.79 -5.05 -18.78
CA GLU A 290 13.63 -4.42 -18.12
C GLU A 290 14.05 -3.73 -16.82
N THR A 291 14.86 -4.38 -16.00
CA THR A 291 15.23 -3.88 -14.68
C THR A 291 16.42 -2.93 -14.68
N GLY A 292 17.31 -3.03 -15.67
CA GLY A 292 18.53 -2.23 -15.75
C GLY A 292 18.29 -0.71 -15.77
N PRO A 293 17.40 -0.19 -16.60
CA PRO A 293 17.08 1.24 -16.59
C PRO A 293 16.49 1.72 -15.24
N ILE A 294 15.64 0.93 -14.59
CA ILE A 294 15.07 1.25 -13.28
C ILE A 294 16.17 1.29 -12.21
N LYS A 295 17.04 0.30 -12.18
CA LYS A 295 18.21 0.25 -11.28
C LYS A 295 19.14 1.44 -11.48
N ALA A 296 19.37 1.84 -12.74
CA ALA A 296 20.19 3.00 -13.06
C ALA A 296 19.57 4.30 -12.52
N ASN A 297 18.24 4.48 -12.65
CA ASN A 297 17.53 5.62 -12.10
C ASN A 297 17.59 5.63 -10.56
N ILE A 298 17.32 4.50 -9.91
CA ILE A 298 17.45 4.35 -8.44
C ILE A 298 18.86 4.73 -8.01
N ARG A 299 19.88 4.18 -8.67
CA ARG A 299 21.29 4.46 -8.36
C ARG A 299 21.65 5.93 -8.55
N SER A 300 21.13 6.56 -9.60
CA SER A 300 21.34 7.99 -9.86
C SER A 300 20.83 8.85 -8.72
N ILE A 301 19.63 8.55 -8.17
CA ILE A 301 19.07 9.26 -7.03
C ILE A 301 19.86 8.94 -5.75
N TYR A 302 20.12 7.65 -5.51
CA TYR A 302 20.77 7.16 -4.31
C TYR A 302 22.17 7.78 -4.12
N ASP A 303 22.99 7.82 -5.15
CA ASP A 303 24.37 8.27 -5.06
C ASP A 303 24.54 9.78 -4.78
N ARG A 304 23.50 10.58 -5.04
CA ARG A 304 23.54 12.02 -4.77
C ARG A 304 23.25 12.41 -3.32
N GLN A 305 22.73 11.49 -2.51
CA GLN A 305 22.44 11.76 -1.11
C GLN A 305 23.55 11.30 -0.16
N PRO A 306 23.79 12.01 0.97
CA PRO A 306 24.66 11.51 2.05
C PRO A 306 24.20 10.15 2.58
N GLY A 307 25.15 9.30 2.97
CA GLY A 307 24.90 7.93 3.36
C GLY A 307 24.04 7.72 4.61
N ASP A 308 23.83 8.75 5.42
CA ASP A 308 22.96 8.74 6.60
C ASP A 308 21.50 9.09 6.31
N ARG A 309 21.20 9.54 5.07
CA ARG A 309 19.86 9.96 4.65
C ARG A 309 19.24 9.10 3.56
N ARG A 310 19.92 8.05 3.15
CA ARG A 310 19.48 7.14 2.10
C ARG A 310 19.51 5.71 2.58
N LEU A 311 18.55 4.92 2.15
CA LEU A 311 18.47 3.50 2.43
C LEU A 311 17.93 2.77 1.21
N GLU A 312 18.56 1.67 0.83
CA GLU A 312 18.06 0.77 -0.19
C GLU A 312 18.02 -0.64 0.37
N ILE A 313 16.85 -1.23 0.36
CA ILE A 313 16.56 -2.56 0.90
C ILE A 313 15.89 -3.39 -0.18
N VAL A 314 16.41 -4.59 -0.40
CA VAL A 314 15.75 -5.63 -1.19
C VAL A 314 15.24 -6.72 -0.26
N ILE A 315 13.99 -7.12 -0.42
CA ILE A 315 13.40 -8.27 0.27
C ILE A 315 13.51 -9.49 -0.66
N ARG A 316 14.46 -10.39 -0.38
CA ARG A 316 14.70 -11.58 -1.20
C ARG A 316 13.46 -12.47 -1.27
N GLY A 317 13.10 -12.85 -2.48
CA GLY A 317 11.91 -13.66 -2.77
C GLY A 317 10.61 -12.88 -2.74
N ALA A 318 10.62 -11.58 -2.45
CA ALA A 318 9.43 -10.74 -2.49
C ALA A 318 8.92 -10.56 -3.93
N ASN A 319 7.63 -10.27 -4.04
CA ASN A 319 6.92 -10.02 -5.30
C ASN A 319 6.28 -8.65 -5.26
N HIS A 320 6.32 -7.95 -6.39
CA HIS A 320 5.76 -6.61 -6.56
C HIS A 320 4.34 -6.45 -5.99
N TYR A 321 3.44 -7.37 -6.30
CA TYR A 321 2.03 -7.25 -5.91
C TYR A 321 1.74 -7.55 -4.43
N MET A 322 2.67 -8.18 -3.72
CA MET A 322 2.47 -8.62 -2.33
C MET A 322 2.87 -7.57 -1.28
N PHE A 323 3.17 -6.34 -1.68
CA PHE A 323 3.30 -5.21 -0.74
C PHE A 323 1.95 -4.65 -0.27
N SER A 324 0.86 -5.10 -0.90
CA SER A 324 -0.52 -4.80 -0.52
C SER A 324 -1.12 -5.90 0.37
N ASP A 325 -2.35 -5.69 0.84
CA ASP A 325 -3.12 -6.68 1.59
C ASP A 325 -3.40 -7.97 0.80
N ASP A 326 -3.23 -7.95 -0.53
CA ASP A 326 -3.31 -9.16 -1.35
C ASP A 326 -2.31 -10.21 -0.86
N GLY A 327 -1.10 -9.81 -0.44
CA GLY A 327 -0.13 -10.69 0.20
C GLY A 327 -0.66 -11.35 1.48
N ALA A 328 -1.42 -10.61 2.28
CA ALA A 328 -2.01 -11.12 3.52
C ALA A 328 -3.29 -11.95 3.28
N MET A 329 -3.99 -11.71 2.16
CA MET A 329 -5.25 -12.34 1.81
C MET A 329 -5.10 -13.58 0.93
N LEU A 330 -3.89 -13.95 0.51
CA LEU A 330 -3.67 -15.13 -0.33
C LEU A 330 -4.31 -16.38 0.27
N LYS A 331 -4.94 -17.14 -0.62
CA LYS A 331 -5.62 -18.36 -0.26
C LYS A 331 -4.64 -19.42 0.27
N SER A 332 -5.16 -20.25 1.12
CA SER A 332 -4.65 -21.54 1.60
C SER A 332 -3.12 -21.71 1.73
N PRO A 333 -2.59 -22.02 2.93
CA PRO A 333 -1.19 -22.42 3.11
C PRO A 333 -0.76 -23.57 2.18
N LEU A 334 -1.69 -24.46 1.80
CA LEU A 334 -1.44 -25.55 0.87
C LEU A 334 -1.17 -25.04 -0.54
N LEU A 335 -1.97 -24.09 -1.04
CA LEU A 335 -1.74 -23.46 -2.34
C LEU A 335 -0.38 -22.75 -2.36
N MET A 336 -0.05 -21.99 -1.33
CA MET A 336 1.26 -21.33 -1.23
C MET A 336 2.41 -22.34 -1.19
N ARG A 337 2.25 -23.48 -0.54
CA ARG A 337 3.25 -24.55 -0.56
C ARG A 337 3.44 -25.12 -1.96
N VAL A 338 2.36 -25.34 -2.69
CA VAL A 338 2.40 -25.83 -4.08
C VAL A 338 3.06 -24.77 -4.98
N LEU A 339 2.67 -23.50 -4.87
CA LEU A 339 3.29 -22.41 -5.65
C LEU A 339 4.79 -22.29 -5.39
N ARG A 340 5.23 -22.45 -4.12
CA ARG A 340 6.67 -22.48 -3.79
C ARG A 340 7.39 -23.68 -4.40
N MET A 341 6.79 -24.88 -4.33
CA MET A 341 7.37 -26.06 -4.95
C MET A 341 7.51 -25.94 -6.48
N LEU A 342 6.61 -25.18 -7.10
CA LEU A 342 6.65 -24.89 -8.54
C LEU A 342 7.54 -23.67 -8.88
N GLY A 343 8.16 -23.03 -7.88
CA GLY A 343 8.98 -21.83 -8.09
C GLY A 343 8.19 -20.56 -8.43
N LEU A 344 6.85 -20.61 -8.31
CA LEU A 344 5.94 -19.49 -8.63
C LEU A 344 5.72 -18.51 -7.47
N ALA A 345 6.14 -18.89 -6.26
CA ALA A 345 6.18 -18.01 -5.09
C ALA A 345 7.40 -18.37 -4.24
N ARG A 346 8.19 -17.39 -3.85
CA ARG A 346 9.44 -17.60 -3.09
C ARG A 346 9.27 -17.28 -1.62
N ILE A 347 8.52 -16.23 -1.28
CA ILE A 347 8.24 -15.80 0.09
C ILE A 347 6.74 -15.98 0.41
N ASP A 348 6.41 -16.10 1.67
CA ASP A 348 5.02 -16.03 2.14
C ASP A 348 4.54 -14.58 2.10
N GLY A 349 3.36 -14.32 1.53
CA GLY A 349 2.87 -12.96 1.36
C GLY A 349 2.66 -12.23 2.69
N ARG A 350 2.19 -12.92 3.75
CA ARG A 350 2.09 -12.32 5.09
C ARG A 350 3.46 -11.99 5.66
N ARG A 351 4.47 -12.80 5.37
CA ARG A 351 5.85 -12.54 5.75
C ARG A 351 6.39 -11.31 5.04
N GLN A 352 6.12 -11.17 3.73
CA GLN A 352 6.51 -9.98 2.98
C GLN A 352 5.85 -8.72 3.54
N VAL A 353 4.53 -8.74 3.79
CA VAL A 353 3.80 -7.62 4.39
C VAL A 353 4.41 -7.27 5.76
N ALA A 354 4.71 -8.25 6.60
CA ALA A 354 5.30 -8.01 7.92
C ALA A 354 6.69 -7.35 7.83
N ILE A 355 7.54 -7.79 6.89
CA ILE A 355 8.84 -7.17 6.65
C ILE A 355 8.68 -5.73 6.17
N ALA A 356 7.84 -5.51 5.15
CA ALA A 356 7.59 -4.17 4.61
C ALA A 356 7.06 -3.22 5.69
N THR A 357 6.07 -3.66 6.47
CA THR A 357 5.49 -2.90 7.58
C THR A 357 6.56 -2.51 8.60
N HIS A 358 7.41 -3.46 9.00
CA HIS A 358 8.49 -3.19 9.96
C HIS A 358 9.44 -2.10 9.46
N TYR A 359 9.96 -2.22 8.22
CA TYR A 359 10.93 -1.25 7.71
C TYR A 359 10.31 0.12 7.42
N ILE A 360 9.08 0.17 6.93
CA ILE A 360 8.35 1.44 6.72
C ILE A 360 8.11 2.14 8.07
N SER A 361 7.63 1.41 9.08
CA SER A 361 7.38 1.95 10.41
C SER A 361 8.68 2.45 11.07
N THR A 362 9.73 1.62 11.05
CA THR A 362 11.05 1.97 11.62
C THR A 362 11.66 3.19 10.93
N PHE A 363 11.56 3.29 9.60
CA PHE A 363 12.06 4.43 8.85
C PHE A 363 11.38 5.74 9.30
N PHE A 364 10.06 5.75 9.39
CA PHE A 364 9.35 6.93 9.85
C PHE A 364 9.60 7.22 11.34
N ASP A 365 9.75 6.21 12.20
CA ASP A 365 10.10 6.42 13.60
C ASP A 365 11.47 7.13 13.74
N VAL A 366 12.45 6.74 12.93
CA VAL A 366 13.77 7.40 12.90
C VAL A 366 13.66 8.86 12.46
N TYR A 367 13.01 9.13 11.33
CA TYR A 367 13.08 10.46 10.72
C TYR A 367 11.95 11.42 11.18
N LEU A 368 10.81 10.91 11.64
CA LEU A 368 9.72 11.76 12.12
C LEU A 368 9.61 11.81 13.64
N LYS A 369 10.04 10.75 14.35
CA LYS A 369 9.98 10.68 15.83
C LYS A 369 11.36 10.68 16.50
N LYS A 370 12.44 10.75 15.71
CA LYS A 370 13.83 10.79 16.20
C LYS A 370 14.26 9.53 16.95
N ALA A 371 13.74 8.36 16.57
CA ALA A 371 14.26 7.09 17.02
C ALA A 371 15.73 6.91 16.59
N PRO A 372 16.52 6.07 17.27
CA PRO A 372 17.91 5.83 16.90
C PRO A 372 18.05 5.25 15.47
N THR A 373 18.97 5.79 14.67
CA THR A 373 19.23 5.29 13.31
C THR A 373 19.76 3.86 13.29
N SER A 374 20.28 3.35 14.39
CA SER A 374 20.69 1.95 14.56
C SER A 374 19.53 0.97 14.39
N GLU A 375 18.29 1.40 14.62
CA GLU A 375 17.11 0.54 14.43
C GLU A 375 16.90 0.17 12.96
N LEU A 376 17.24 1.06 12.03
CA LEU A 376 17.18 0.78 10.57
C LEU A 376 18.15 -0.30 10.12
N LYS A 377 19.24 -0.54 10.89
CA LYS A 377 20.25 -1.54 10.56
C LYS A 377 20.03 -2.88 11.27
N ASN A 378 18.96 -2.97 12.05
CA ASN A 378 18.66 -4.17 12.82
C ASN A 378 17.95 -5.21 11.92
N GLN A 379 18.71 -6.21 11.46
CA GLN A 379 18.18 -7.34 10.68
C GLN A 379 17.55 -8.44 11.54
N ALA A 380 17.47 -8.25 12.87
CA ALA A 380 17.01 -9.29 13.78
C ALA A 380 15.60 -9.78 13.40
N GLY A 381 15.49 -11.02 12.98
CA GLY A 381 14.24 -11.67 12.60
C GLY A 381 13.88 -11.64 11.11
N TYR A 382 14.65 -10.94 10.25
CA TYR A 382 14.37 -10.82 8.82
C TYR A 382 15.57 -11.18 7.93
N PRO A 383 15.95 -12.47 7.85
CA PRO A 383 17.08 -12.92 7.04
C PRO A 383 16.86 -12.74 5.53
N GLU A 384 15.64 -12.44 5.11
CA GLU A 384 15.27 -12.15 3.72
C GLU A 384 15.75 -10.77 3.27
N VAL A 385 16.08 -9.89 4.21
CA VAL A 385 16.44 -8.50 3.91
C VAL A 385 17.91 -8.37 3.54
N GLU A 386 18.13 -7.68 2.45
CA GLU A 386 19.46 -7.32 1.94
C GLU A 386 19.56 -5.79 1.83
N TYR A 387 20.61 -5.22 2.44
CA TYR A 387 20.93 -3.81 2.29
C TYR A 387 21.86 -3.63 1.10
N ILE A 388 21.48 -2.76 0.18
CA ILE A 388 22.30 -2.39 -0.97
C ILE A 388 23.12 -1.16 -0.59
N HIS A 389 24.46 -1.22 -0.82
CA HIS A 389 25.43 -0.20 -0.43
C HIS A 389 26.00 0.55 -1.63
#